data_853d9d8bcd3139a36d553c964c23f7da
#
_entry.id   853d9d8bcd3139a36d553c964c23f7da
#
_cell.length_a   1.000
_cell.length_b   1.000
_cell.length_c   1.000
_cell.angle_alpha   90.00
_cell.angle_beta   90.00
_cell.angle_gamma   90.00
#
_symmetry.space_group_name_H-M   'P 1'
#
loop_
_entity.id
_entity.type
_entity.pdbx_description
1 polymer ?
#
loop_
_entity_poly.entity_id
_entity_poly.type
_entity_poly.pdbx_seq_one_letter_code
_entity_poly.pdbx_strand_id
1 'polypeptide(L)'
;MPSPTPSPPRSPDHVEVDTASEGDDADSAYGDDGSSTASTSLRSSILRYEWKHGRRYHAYQAGKYSFPNDEREQERLDMVHHVYYRTLHDRLFLAPVDPDAGLRVLDVGTGTGMWAIHLGDEYPGTEEIVGNDLSPIQPTWCPPNVKFIVDDVELDWAEPLPYHLIHCRYMAGAIKDWPRLIKQMYDNLKPGGWLELQESANTLYSQDGTLTKDDPLMKLMEGLMEACEKIGRTMDPAPSMEQWVKDAGFVNVKVETFKMPVGAWPRDPRLKEIGTLLGVNFTEGVEAFTAALFADVLGWSKDEITILNAGVRNSIKRGEAHALFDFMVITGQKPE
;
A
#
# COMPACT_ATOMS: atom_id res chain seq x y z
N MET A 1 29.31 23.18 -41.10
CA MET A 1 28.32 22.28 -40.45
C MET A 1 27.55 23.09 -39.43
N PRO A 2 26.23 23.21 -39.50
CA PRO A 2 25.48 23.95 -38.49
C PRO A 2 25.46 23.14 -37.18
N SER A 3 25.67 23.85 -36.07
CA SER A 3 25.60 23.30 -34.72
C SER A 3 24.15 22.80 -34.41
N PRO A 4 24.00 21.72 -33.67
CA PRO A 4 22.64 21.23 -33.31
C PRO A 4 21.94 22.22 -32.39
N THR A 5 20.71 22.52 -32.73
CA THR A 5 19.79 23.37 -31.94
C THR A 5 19.56 22.69 -30.59
N PRO A 6 19.64 23.41 -29.45
CA PRO A 6 19.31 22.82 -28.15
C PRO A 6 17.80 22.46 -28.09
N SER A 7 17.51 21.25 -27.66
CA SER A 7 16.14 20.78 -27.40
C SER A 7 15.48 21.66 -26.32
N PRO A 8 14.16 21.90 -26.41
CA PRO A 8 13.47 22.70 -25.40
C PRO A 8 13.54 22.03 -24.02
N PRO A 9 13.50 22.79 -22.92
CA PRO A 9 13.50 22.24 -21.57
C PRO A 9 12.23 21.39 -21.36
N ARG A 10 12.43 20.13 -21.01
CA ARG A 10 11.35 19.18 -20.73
C ARG A 10 10.67 19.53 -19.40
N SER A 11 9.37 19.34 -19.36
CA SER A 11 8.55 19.49 -18.15
C SER A 11 9.13 18.62 -17.02
N PRO A 12 9.20 19.09 -15.76
CA PRO A 12 9.72 18.32 -14.62
C PRO A 12 8.94 17.03 -14.31
N ASP A 13 7.78 16.84 -14.94
CA ASP A 13 6.89 15.70 -14.73
C ASP A 13 7.11 14.51 -15.70
N HIS A 14 8.11 14.56 -16.57
CA HIS A 14 8.36 13.47 -17.53
C HIS A 14 9.40 12.48 -17.00
N VAL A 15 9.03 11.17 -16.94
CA VAL A 15 9.96 10.09 -16.59
C VAL A 15 10.70 9.64 -17.85
N GLU A 16 12.05 9.73 -17.86
CA GLU A 16 12.87 9.32 -19.00
C GLU A 16 13.08 7.80 -19.03
N VAL A 17 12.96 7.21 -20.23
CA VAL A 17 13.18 5.78 -20.48
C VAL A 17 14.67 5.50 -20.59
N ASP A 18 15.15 4.40 -19.98
CA ASP A 18 16.50 3.90 -20.19
C ASP A 18 16.59 3.12 -21.50
N THR A 19 17.47 3.54 -22.38
CA THR A 19 17.72 2.90 -23.69
C THR A 19 18.84 1.86 -23.67
N ALA A 20 19.47 1.64 -22.50
CA ALA A 20 20.51 0.65 -22.31
C ALA A 20 19.97 -0.53 -21.47
N SER A 21 19.43 -1.57 -22.12
CA SER A 21 19.06 -2.81 -21.46
C SER A 21 20.11 -3.89 -21.73
N GLU A 22 20.88 -4.25 -20.72
CA GLU A 22 21.54 -5.56 -20.64
C GLU A 22 21.10 -6.20 -19.32
N GLY A 23 20.64 -7.46 -19.41
CA GLY A 23 20.10 -8.20 -18.27
C GLY A 23 21.21 -8.83 -17.45
N ASP A 24 20.92 -9.01 -16.17
CA ASP A 24 21.59 -10.05 -15.37
C ASP A 24 20.66 -10.55 -14.26
N ASP A 25 20.56 -11.87 -14.16
CA ASP A 25 19.74 -12.61 -13.19
C ASP A 25 20.55 -12.81 -11.90
N ALA A 26 19.94 -12.61 -10.73
CA ALA A 26 20.45 -13.20 -9.48
C ALA A 26 19.34 -13.56 -8.51
N ASP A 27 19.29 -14.83 -8.21
CA ASP A 27 18.43 -15.57 -7.28
C ASP A 27 19.06 -15.61 -5.89
N SER A 28 18.27 -15.49 -4.80
CA SER A 28 18.66 -15.99 -3.45
C SER A 28 17.48 -16.09 -2.49
N ALA A 29 17.29 -17.30 -2.00
CA ALA A 29 16.38 -17.69 -0.92
C ALA A 29 17.10 -17.76 0.43
N TYR A 30 16.37 -17.47 1.53
CA TYR A 30 16.63 -18.08 2.85
C TYR A 30 15.39 -18.07 3.73
N GLY A 31 15.19 -19.18 4.48
CA GLY A 31 14.08 -19.48 5.36
C GLY A 31 14.46 -19.54 6.83
N ASP A 32 13.46 -19.56 7.61
CA ASP A 32 13.04 -20.47 8.70
C ASP A 32 13.25 -20.11 10.18
N ASP A 33 12.18 -20.35 10.91
CA ASP A 33 11.91 -20.90 12.25
C ASP A 33 11.82 -20.03 13.51
N GLY A 34 10.71 -20.29 14.25
CA GLY A 34 10.76 -20.32 15.71
C GLY A 34 9.52 -19.88 16.50
N SER A 35 8.76 -20.85 16.91
CA SER A 35 7.56 -20.85 17.77
C SER A 35 7.80 -20.46 19.24
N SER A 36 6.81 -19.82 19.90
CA SER A 36 6.33 -20.28 21.24
C SER A 36 5.07 -19.58 21.78
N THR A 37 4.43 -20.18 22.71
CA THR A 37 3.05 -20.38 23.11
C THR A 37 2.45 -19.38 24.10
N ALA A 38 1.15 -19.15 23.94
CA ALA A 38 0.03 -19.14 24.91
C ALA A 38 -0.45 -17.86 25.57
N SER A 39 -1.67 -17.49 25.15
CA SER A 39 -2.76 -17.07 26.06
C SER A 39 -4.12 -17.25 25.37
N THR A 40 -5.11 -17.94 25.97
CA THR A 40 -5.64 -19.18 25.38
C THR A 40 -7.11 -19.20 25.04
N SER A 41 -7.90 -18.13 24.82
CA SER A 41 -9.27 -18.37 24.30
C SER A 41 -9.76 -17.39 23.25
N LEU A 42 -9.53 -16.11 23.39
CA LEU A 42 -9.79 -15.12 22.33
C LEU A 42 -8.73 -15.21 21.23
N ARG A 43 -7.45 -15.43 21.60
CA ARG A 43 -6.37 -15.66 20.64
C ARG A 43 -6.61 -16.88 19.74
N SER A 44 -7.21 -17.94 20.26
CA SER A 44 -7.44 -19.16 19.48
C SER A 44 -8.46 -19.02 18.36
N SER A 45 -9.44 -18.12 18.47
CA SER A 45 -10.41 -17.85 17.40
C SER A 45 -9.85 -16.92 16.33
N ILE A 46 -9.05 -15.94 16.72
CA ILE A 46 -8.40 -14.99 15.82
C ILE A 46 -7.31 -15.67 14.98
N LEU A 47 -6.64 -16.68 15.53
CA LEU A 47 -5.59 -17.47 14.88
C LEU A 47 -6.13 -18.65 14.06
N ARG A 48 -7.45 -18.88 13.98
CA ARG A 48 -8.06 -19.91 13.11
C ARG A 48 -8.19 -19.39 11.68
N TYR A 49 -7.07 -19.14 11.03
CA TYR A 49 -7.03 -18.67 9.66
C TYR A 49 -7.87 -19.49 8.69
N GLU A 50 -8.49 -18.83 7.71
CA GLU A 50 -9.16 -19.49 6.60
C GLU A 50 -8.16 -19.81 5.47
N TRP A 51 -8.31 -20.98 4.86
CA TRP A 51 -7.52 -21.39 3.69
C TRP A 51 -8.42 -21.48 2.48
N LYS A 52 -8.16 -20.65 1.47
CA LYS A 52 -8.88 -20.60 0.18
C LYS A 52 -7.89 -20.46 -0.96
N HIS A 53 -8.14 -21.14 -2.07
CA HIS A 53 -7.28 -21.09 -3.26
C HIS A 53 -5.78 -21.35 -2.97
N GLY A 54 -5.47 -22.16 -1.93
CA GLY A 54 -4.09 -22.45 -1.52
C GLY A 54 -3.40 -21.32 -0.76
N ARG A 55 -4.11 -20.26 -0.38
CA ARG A 55 -3.61 -19.09 0.37
C ARG A 55 -4.28 -18.99 1.74
N ARG A 56 -3.63 -18.35 2.70
CA ARG A 56 -4.14 -18.10 4.05
C ARG A 56 -4.78 -16.71 4.13
N TYR A 57 -5.94 -16.63 4.77
CA TYR A 57 -6.69 -15.38 4.98
C TYR A 57 -6.98 -15.16 6.47
N HIS A 58 -7.27 -13.90 6.86
CA HIS A 58 -7.61 -13.53 8.23
C HIS A 58 -8.87 -14.24 8.71
N ALA A 59 -8.93 -14.51 10.01
CA ALA A 59 -10.08 -15.16 10.65
C ALA A 59 -11.02 -14.18 11.34
N TYR A 60 -10.48 -13.13 11.97
CA TYR A 60 -11.28 -12.09 12.60
C TYR A 60 -12.04 -11.30 11.52
N GLN A 61 -13.38 -11.21 11.66
CA GLN A 61 -14.23 -10.58 10.64
C GLN A 61 -14.05 -11.19 9.23
N ALA A 62 -13.98 -12.53 9.16
CA ALA A 62 -13.74 -13.27 7.90
C ALA A 62 -14.59 -12.74 6.73
N GLY A 63 -13.95 -12.56 5.56
CA GLY A 63 -14.57 -12.02 4.35
C GLY A 63 -14.59 -10.50 4.23
N LYS A 64 -14.12 -9.74 5.23
CA LYS A 64 -13.99 -8.29 5.12
C LYS A 64 -12.79 -7.83 4.29
N TYR A 65 -11.75 -8.62 4.20
CA TYR A 65 -10.58 -8.33 3.39
C TYR A 65 -10.30 -9.47 2.43
N SER A 66 -10.10 -9.19 1.17
CA SER A 66 -10.07 -10.18 0.10
C SER A 66 -8.65 -10.66 -0.26
N PHE A 67 -7.61 -10.10 0.35
CA PHE A 67 -6.24 -10.49 0.09
C PHE A 67 -5.71 -11.43 1.18
N PRO A 68 -4.76 -12.33 0.85
CA PRO A 68 -4.19 -13.28 1.80
C PRO A 68 -3.32 -12.58 2.87
N ASN A 69 -2.93 -13.35 3.91
CA ASN A 69 -2.05 -12.89 4.98
C ASN A 69 -0.95 -13.92 5.32
N ASP A 70 -0.66 -14.83 4.36
CA ASP A 70 0.42 -15.81 4.52
C ASP A 70 1.82 -15.15 4.44
N GLU A 71 2.85 -15.94 4.70
CA GLU A 71 4.25 -15.49 4.78
C GLU A 71 4.68 -14.82 3.47
N ARG A 72 4.34 -15.39 2.32
CA ARG A 72 4.63 -14.82 1.00
C ARG A 72 4.00 -13.44 0.81
N GLU A 73 2.79 -13.25 1.31
CA GLU A 73 2.13 -11.94 1.27
C GLU A 73 2.79 -10.95 2.24
N GLN A 74 3.21 -11.41 3.41
CA GLN A 74 3.94 -10.57 4.36
C GLN A 74 5.26 -10.08 3.79
N GLU A 75 6.08 -10.96 3.21
CA GLU A 75 7.33 -10.60 2.51
C GLU A 75 7.07 -9.57 1.40
N ARG A 76 5.99 -9.75 0.61
CA ARG A 76 5.59 -8.79 -0.41
C ARG A 76 5.24 -7.42 0.20
N LEU A 77 4.49 -7.38 1.30
CA LEU A 77 4.11 -6.15 2.00
C LEU A 77 5.32 -5.43 2.58
N ASP A 78 6.31 -6.15 3.11
CA ASP A 78 7.54 -5.58 3.63
C ASP A 78 8.37 -4.94 2.51
N MET A 79 8.45 -5.59 1.34
CA MET A 79 9.06 -4.99 0.15
C MET A 79 8.30 -3.73 -0.29
N VAL A 80 6.97 -3.74 -0.28
CA VAL A 80 6.14 -2.57 -0.64
C VAL A 80 6.33 -1.43 0.36
N HIS A 81 6.54 -1.71 1.66
CA HIS A 81 6.94 -0.69 2.62
C HIS A 81 8.21 0.03 2.19
N HIS A 82 9.24 -0.72 1.77
CA HIS A 82 10.49 -0.13 1.27
C HIS A 82 10.25 0.71 0.00
N VAL A 83 9.42 0.26 -0.92
CA VAL A 83 9.05 1.03 -2.13
C VAL A 83 8.46 2.39 -1.76
N TYR A 84 7.51 2.45 -0.83
CA TYR A 84 6.93 3.72 -0.38
C TYR A 84 7.94 4.62 0.33
N TYR A 85 8.78 4.06 1.19
CA TYR A 85 9.86 4.78 1.84
C TYR A 85 10.80 5.43 0.80
N ARG A 86 11.23 4.66 -0.21
CA ARG A 86 12.03 5.18 -1.33
C ARG A 86 11.28 6.23 -2.14
N THR A 87 9.98 6.06 -2.38
CA THR A 87 9.14 7.03 -3.12
C THR A 87 9.06 8.36 -2.38
N LEU A 88 8.96 8.35 -1.06
CA LEU A 88 8.91 9.54 -0.21
C LEU A 88 10.29 10.13 0.11
N HIS A 89 11.33 9.81 -0.67
CA HIS A 89 12.68 10.31 -0.44
C HIS A 89 13.22 9.97 0.94
N ASP A 90 13.11 8.68 1.28
CA ASP A 90 13.57 8.09 2.54
C ASP A 90 12.93 8.76 3.76
N ARG A 91 11.61 9.01 3.65
CA ARG A 91 10.77 9.51 4.74
C ARG A 91 9.60 8.56 4.98
N LEU A 92 9.18 8.43 6.23
CA LEU A 92 8.04 7.61 6.63
C LEU A 92 6.71 8.34 6.44
N PHE A 93 6.72 9.66 6.57
CA PHE A 93 5.55 10.55 6.48
C PHE A 93 5.96 11.94 6.02
N LEU A 94 4.96 12.76 5.62
CA LEU A 94 5.12 14.14 5.16
C LEU A 94 4.41 15.16 6.06
N ALA A 95 3.53 14.68 6.95
CA ALA A 95 2.85 15.55 7.93
C ALA A 95 3.88 16.34 8.74
N PRO A 96 3.70 17.65 8.94
CA PRO A 96 4.68 18.50 9.62
C PRO A 96 4.61 18.36 11.15
N VAL A 97 4.89 17.17 11.64
CA VAL A 97 4.99 16.84 13.06
C VAL A 97 6.42 16.50 13.43
N ASP A 98 6.77 16.71 14.69
CA ASP A 98 8.06 16.28 15.25
C ASP A 98 7.83 15.02 16.10
N PRO A 99 8.20 13.82 15.61
CA PRO A 99 7.95 12.58 16.33
C PRO A 99 8.66 12.49 17.67
N ASP A 100 9.82 13.14 17.82
CA ASP A 100 10.59 13.16 19.06
C ASP A 100 9.98 14.08 20.14
N ALA A 101 8.92 14.81 19.82
CA ALA A 101 8.18 15.64 20.79
C ALA A 101 7.21 14.85 21.68
N GLY A 102 7.37 13.53 21.82
CA GLY A 102 6.50 12.69 22.65
C GLY A 102 5.10 12.49 22.04
N LEU A 103 5.04 12.24 20.73
CA LEU A 103 3.77 12.06 20.04
C LEU A 103 3.14 10.70 20.34
N ARG A 104 1.82 10.65 20.29
CA ARG A 104 1.05 9.41 20.16
C ARG A 104 0.58 9.26 18.72
N VAL A 105 0.91 8.15 18.11
CA VAL A 105 0.68 7.87 16.70
C VAL A 105 -0.20 6.64 16.54
N LEU A 106 -1.15 6.68 15.59
CA LEU A 106 -1.92 5.52 15.15
C LEU A 106 -1.58 5.20 13.70
N ASP A 107 -1.23 3.95 13.43
CA ASP A 107 -1.06 3.40 12.09
C ASP A 107 -2.26 2.49 11.77
N VAL A 108 -3.15 2.96 10.91
CA VAL A 108 -4.41 2.31 10.55
C VAL A 108 -4.19 1.30 9.43
N GLY A 109 -4.53 0.03 9.67
CA GLY A 109 -4.25 -1.05 8.71
C GLY A 109 -2.75 -1.35 8.62
N THR A 110 -2.10 -1.53 9.77
CA THR A 110 -0.64 -1.62 9.90
C THR A 110 -0.01 -2.81 9.14
N GLY A 111 -0.80 -3.81 8.72
CA GLY A 111 -0.35 -5.01 8.02
C GLY A 111 0.71 -5.77 8.82
N THR A 112 1.91 -5.92 8.28
CA THR A 112 3.06 -6.55 8.96
C THR A 112 3.62 -5.71 10.11
N GLY A 113 3.19 -4.45 10.26
CA GLY A 113 3.70 -3.53 11.28
C GLY A 113 4.99 -2.81 10.91
N MET A 114 5.53 -3.02 9.71
CA MET A 114 6.83 -2.48 9.32
C MET A 114 6.91 -0.95 9.36
N TRP A 115 5.82 -0.23 9.04
CA TRP A 115 5.84 1.23 9.14
C TRP A 115 5.93 1.68 10.61
N ALA A 116 5.14 1.08 11.48
CA ALA A 116 5.13 1.40 12.93
C ALA A 116 6.46 1.05 13.59
N ILE A 117 7.05 -0.10 13.26
CA ILE A 117 8.36 -0.53 13.75
C ILE A 117 9.45 0.43 13.28
N HIS A 118 9.48 0.75 11.98
CA HIS A 118 10.47 1.67 11.42
C HIS A 118 10.37 3.06 12.05
N LEU A 119 9.13 3.55 12.29
CA LEU A 119 8.92 4.81 13.02
C LEU A 119 9.46 4.75 14.44
N GLY A 120 9.21 3.65 15.17
CA GLY A 120 9.69 3.47 16.54
C GLY A 120 11.21 3.37 16.66
N ASP A 121 11.86 2.76 15.66
CA ASP A 121 13.32 2.65 15.59
C ASP A 121 13.98 3.97 15.23
N GLU A 122 13.41 4.71 14.26
CA GLU A 122 13.96 5.98 13.79
C GLU A 122 13.72 7.13 14.78
N TYR A 123 12.58 7.10 15.50
CA TYR A 123 12.16 8.16 16.44
C TYR A 123 11.84 7.58 17.83
N PRO A 124 12.86 7.22 18.60
CA PRO A 124 12.67 6.62 19.94
C PRO A 124 12.05 7.58 20.97
N GLY A 125 11.99 8.89 20.66
CA GLY A 125 11.29 9.91 21.45
C GLY A 125 9.76 9.90 21.28
N THR A 126 9.21 9.16 20.34
CA THR A 126 7.77 8.97 20.18
C THR A 126 7.20 8.26 21.42
N GLU A 127 6.15 8.84 22.05
CA GLU A 127 5.57 8.32 23.30
C GLU A 127 4.93 6.94 23.10
N GLU A 128 4.12 6.79 22.06
CA GLU A 128 3.41 5.55 21.75
C GLU A 128 3.03 5.49 20.27
N ILE A 129 3.29 4.35 19.65
CA ILE A 129 2.85 4.01 18.30
C ILE A 129 1.94 2.80 18.39
N VAL A 130 0.70 2.97 17.94
CA VAL A 130 -0.30 1.89 17.92
C VAL A 130 -0.53 1.50 16.46
N GLY A 131 -0.26 0.24 16.11
CA GLY A 131 -0.68 -0.32 14.83
C GLY A 131 -1.92 -1.19 15.02
N ASN A 132 -2.97 -0.98 14.22
CA ASN A 132 -4.12 -1.87 14.22
C ASN A 132 -4.30 -2.58 12.88
N ASP A 133 -4.79 -3.82 12.91
CA ASP A 133 -5.11 -4.61 11.73
C ASP A 133 -6.15 -5.69 12.06
N LEU A 134 -6.81 -6.23 11.02
CA LEU A 134 -7.68 -7.42 11.16
C LEU A 134 -6.89 -8.71 11.39
N SER A 135 -5.61 -8.73 10.99
CA SER A 135 -4.71 -9.88 11.02
C SER A 135 -3.65 -9.75 12.11
N PRO A 136 -3.49 -10.73 13.03
CA PRO A 136 -2.42 -10.74 14.02
C PRO A 136 -1.12 -11.31 13.41
N ILE A 137 -0.60 -10.66 12.37
CA ILE A 137 0.61 -11.09 11.64
C ILE A 137 1.86 -10.31 12.01
N GLN A 138 1.75 -9.35 12.92
CA GLN A 138 2.85 -8.50 13.36
C GLN A 138 3.85 -9.31 14.20
N PRO A 139 5.14 -8.96 14.16
CA PRO A 139 6.17 -9.66 14.93
C PRO A 139 5.94 -9.48 16.44
N THR A 140 6.32 -10.49 17.21
CA THR A 140 6.24 -10.45 18.68
C THR A 140 7.33 -9.57 19.30
N TRP A 141 8.40 -9.29 18.56
CA TRP A 141 9.47 -8.38 18.96
C TRP A 141 9.35 -7.08 18.16
N CYS A 142 9.24 -5.97 18.86
CA CYS A 142 9.14 -4.62 18.28
C CYS A 142 9.76 -3.60 19.26
N PRO A 143 10.01 -2.37 18.82
CA PRO A 143 10.46 -1.29 19.71
C PRO A 143 9.52 -1.12 20.91
N PRO A 144 10.05 -0.71 22.09
CA PRO A 144 9.26 -0.66 23.33
C PRO A 144 8.10 0.34 23.30
N ASN A 145 8.15 1.33 22.40
CA ASN A 145 7.11 2.33 22.18
C ASN A 145 6.07 1.90 21.13
N VAL A 146 6.21 0.71 20.53
CA VAL A 146 5.28 0.17 19.52
C VAL A 146 4.42 -0.92 20.12
N LYS A 147 3.11 -0.89 19.84
CA LYS A 147 2.18 -1.97 20.18
C LYS A 147 1.21 -2.24 19.04
N PHE A 148 0.77 -3.49 18.92
CA PHE A 148 -0.19 -3.93 17.93
C PHE A 148 -1.48 -4.38 18.56
N ILE A 149 -2.62 -4.05 17.92
CA ILE A 149 -3.96 -4.48 18.31
C ILE A 149 -4.70 -5.06 17.12
N VAL A 150 -5.48 -6.11 17.37
CA VAL A 150 -6.38 -6.67 16.36
C VAL A 150 -7.73 -5.98 16.50
N ASP A 151 -8.10 -5.19 15.50
CA ASP A 151 -9.34 -4.43 15.52
C ASP A 151 -9.82 -4.13 14.08
N ASP A 152 -11.13 -3.91 13.95
CA ASP A 152 -11.77 -3.52 12.70
C ASP A 152 -12.03 -2.02 12.69
N VAL A 153 -11.24 -1.30 11.90
CA VAL A 153 -11.30 0.16 11.79
C VAL A 153 -12.62 0.71 11.23
N GLU A 154 -13.44 -0.15 10.63
CA GLU A 154 -14.78 0.21 10.15
C GLU A 154 -15.85 0.14 11.24
N LEU A 155 -15.56 -0.41 12.42
CA LEU A 155 -16.44 -0.34 13.60
C LEU A 155 -16.29 1.02 14.29
N ASP A 156 -17.19 1.31 15.24
CA ASP A 156 -17.05 2.51 16.07
C ASP A 156 -15.83 2.37 16.97
N TRP A 157 -14.93 3.34 16.91
CA TRP A 157 -13.74 3.34 17.73
C TRP A 157 -14.13 3.57 19.19
N ALA A 158 -13.87 2.58 20.04
CA ALA A 158 -14.04 2.70 21.47
C ALA A 158 -12.99 3.68 22.02
N GLU A 159 -13.38 4.55 22.93
CA GLU A 159 -12.64 5.69 23.44
C GLU A 159 -11.13 5.51 23.54
N PRO A 160 -10.34 6.19 22.74
CA PRO A 160 -8.92 6.27 22.94
C PRO A 160 -8.52 7.64 23.45
N LEU A 161 -7.33 7.66 24.03
CA LEU A 161 -6.60 8.91 24.16
C LEU A 161 -6.34 9.49 22.76
N PRO A 162 -6.65 10.76 22.49
CA PRO A 162 -6.51 11.32 21.15
C PRO A 162 -5.07 11.29 20.65
N TYR A 163 -4.90 11.02 19.35
CA TYR A 163 -3.60 10.93 18.68
C TYR A 163 -3.11 12.29 18.18
N HIS A 164 -1.80 12.45 18.06
CA HIS A 164 -1.17 13.60 17.43
C HIS A 164 -1.02 13.42 15.91
N LEU A 165 -0.77 12.17 15.48
CA LEU A 165 -0.71 11.76 14.09
C LEU A 165 -1.53 10.48 13.91
N ILE A 166 -2.38 10.45 12.90
CA ILE A 166 -3.00 9.23 12.40
C ILE A 166 -2.51 9.03 10.97
N HIS A 167 -1.86 7.90 10.74
CA HIS A 167 -1.36 7.45 9.46
C HIS A 167 -2.21 6.31 8.92
N CYS A 168 -2.41 6.26 7.61
CA CYS A 168 -3.12 5.17 6.94
C CYS A 168 -2.53 5.00 5.54
N ARG A 169 -2.12 3.77 5.18
CA ARG A 169 -1.47 3.51 3.90
C ARG A 169 -1.90 2.20 3.28
N TYR A 170 -2.05 2.20 1.92
CA TYR A 170 -2.24 1.01 1.10
C TYR A 170 -3.48 0.20 1.48
N MET A 171 -4.59 0.92 1.69
CA MET A 171 -5.87 0.34 2.12
C MET A 171 -6.91 0.30 0.99
N ALA A 172 -6.53 0.55 -0.27
CA ALA A 172 -7.38 0.38 -1.44
C ALA A 172 -8.01 -1.02 -1.47
N GLY A 173 -9.30 -1.12 -1.76
CA GLY A 173 -10.04 -2.38 -1.73
C GLY A 173 -10.32 -2.95 -0.33
N ALA A 174 -9.78 -2.36 0.75
CA ALA A 174 -10.00 -2.82 2.11
C ALA A 174 -11.17 -2.10 2.81
N ILE A 175 -11.38 -0.83 2.53
CA ILE A 175 -12.36 0.03 3.21
C ILE A 175 -13.62 0.19 2.37
N LYS A 176 -14.76 0.04 3.02
CA LYS A 176 -16.08 0.20 2.41
C LYS A 176 -16.59 1.64 2.47
N ASP A 177 -16.37 2.32 3.60
CA ASP A 177 -16.84 3.69 3.86
C ASP A 177 -15.68 4.60 4.27
N TRP A 178 -14.95 5.08 3.27
CA TRP A 178 -13.84 6.00 3.47
C TRP A 178 -14.24 7.32 4.16
N PRO A 179 -15.34 8.00 3.78
CA PRO A 179 -15.77 9.20 4.48
C PRO A 179 -16.00 8.98 5.99
N ARG A 180 -16.63 7.85 6.36
CA ARG A 180 -16.82 7.50 7.76
C ARG A 180 -15.51 7.23 8.49
N LEU A 181 -14.59 6.47 7.88
CA LEU A 181 -13.28 6.20 8.46
C LEU A 181 -12.48 7.50 8.68
N ILE A 182 -12.43 8.38 7.68
CA ILE A 182 -11.76 9.69 7.80
C ILE A 182 -12.41 10.54 8.89
N LYS A 183 -13.74 10.49 9.05
CA LYS A 183 -14.43 11.16 10.14
C LYS A 183 -14.04 10.59 11.52
N GLN A 184 -13.91 9.27 11.65
CA GLN A 184 -13.43 8.64 12.88
C GLN A 184 -11.99 9.06 13.19
N MET A 185 -11.11 9.13 12.17
CA MET A 185 -9.75 9.65 12.32
C MET A 185 -9.76 11.10 12.81
N TYR A 186 -10.61 11.96 12.22
CA TYR A 186 -10.78 13.35 12.68
C TYR A 186 -11.20 13.44 14.15
N ASP A 187 -12.19 12.64 14.55
CA ASP A 187 -12.72 12.68 15.92
C ASP A 187 -11.66 12.22 16.94
N ASN A 188 -10.78 11.31 16.54
CA ASN A 188 -9.73 10.73 17.39
C ASN A 188 -8.37 11.44 17.30
N LEU A 189 -8.27 12.55 16.60
CA LEU A 189 -7.10 13.43 16.64
C LEU A 189 -7.26 14.49 17.74
N LYS A 190 -6.13 14.88 18.34
CA LYS A 190 -6.06 16.09 19.19
C LYS A 190 -6.31 17.33 18.34
N PRO A 191 -6.82 18.44 18.93
CA PRO A 191 -6.73 19.75 18.28
C PRO A 191 -5.28 20.01 17.84
N GLY A 192 -5.10 20.55 16.64
CA GLY A 192 -3.78 20.72 16.02
C GLY A 192 -3.11 19.45 15.48
N GLY A 193 -3.67 18.26 15.74
CA GLY A 193 -3.15 16.98 15.27
C GLY A 193 -3.30 16.78 13.75
N TRP A 194 -2.55 15.84 13.19
CA TRP A 194 -2.46 15.62 11.75
C TRP A 194 -2.97 14.24 11.32
N LEU A 195 -3.65 14.24 10.19
CA LEU A 195 -3.95 13.04 9.41
C LEU A 195 -2.96 12.96 8.24
N GLU A 196 -2.49 11.74 7.93
CA GLU A 196 -1.80 11.44 6.69
C GLU A 196 -2.36 10.18 6.05
N LEU A 197 -2.83 10.30 4.81
CA LEU A 197 -3.26 9.20 3.97
C LEU A 197 -2.26 9.02 2.83
N GLN A 198 -1.75 7.81 2.66
CA GLN A 198 -0.80 7.44 1.61
C GLN A 198 -1.42 6.35 0.74
N GLU A 199 -1.85 6.69 -0.49
CA GLU A 199 -2.58 5.75 -1.33
C GLU A 199 -2.22 5.91 -2.81
N SER A 200 -2.33 4.84 -3.56
CA SER A 200 -2.12 4.84 -4.99
C SER A 200 -3.40 5.15 -5.74
N ALA A 201 -3.31 6.02 -6.75
CA ALA A 201 -4.32 6.11 -7.79
C ALA A 201 -4.09 4.91 -8.73
N ASN A 202 -4.97 3.91 -8.62
CA ASN A 202 -4.78 2.61 -9.26
C ASN A 202 -5.17 2.58 -10.74
N THR A 203 -5.38 3.73 -11.36
CA THR A 203 -5.51 3.91 -12.80
C THR A 203 -4.13 4.01 -13.44
N LEU A 204 -3.73 2.96 -14.15
CA LEU A 204 -2.45 2.92 -14.86
C LEU A 204 -2.47 3.74 -16.15
N TYR A 205 -1.32 4.33 -16.48
CA TYR A 205 -1.11 5.08 -17.73
C TYR A 205 0.33 4.94 -18.22
N SER A 206 0.61 5.39 -19.45
CA SER A 206 1.97 5.63 -19.94
C SER A 206 2.07 7.02 -20.56
N GLN A 207 3.25 7.63 -20.47
CA GLN A 207 3.51 8.97 -21.04
C GLN A 207 3.84 8.94 -22.52
N ASP A 208 4.22 7.78 -23.05
CA ASP A 208 4.65 7.55 -24.43
C ASP A 208 3.71 6.65 -25.24
N GLY A 209 2.59 6.23 -24.64
CA GLY A 209 1.58 5.40 -25.31
C GLY A 209 1.97 3.92 -25.43
N THR A 210 3.02 3.46 -24.75
CA THR A 210 3.45 2.05 -24.81
C THR A 210 2.51 1.12 -24.04
N LEU A 211 1.82 1.62 -23.00
CA LEU A 211 0.80 0.86 -22.28
C LEU A 211 -0.53 0.95 -23.03
N THR A 212 -1.02 -0.18 -23.53
CA THR A 212 -2.29 -0.24 -24.26
C THR A 212 -3.39 -0.88 -23.41
N LYS A 213 -4.66 -0.68 -23.80
CA LYS A 213 -5.81 -1.32 -23.12
C LYS A 213 -5.79 -2.85 -23.18
N ASP A 214 -5.09 -3.42 -24.16
CA ASP A 214 -4.99 -4.86 -24.31
C ASP A 214 -3.88 -5.47 -23.44
N ASP A 215 -3.04 -4.64 -22.81
CA ASP A 215 -1.98 -5.12 -21.93
C ASP A 215 -2.57 -5.90 -20.74
N PRO A 216 -2.00 -7.08 -20.41
CA PRO A 216 -2.46 -7.88 -19.28
C PRO A 216 -2.44 -7.13 -17.93
N LEU A 217 -1.52 -6.18 -17.74
CA LEU A 217 -1.47 -5.36 -16.53
C LEU A 217 -2.70 -4.42 -16.42
N MET A 218 -3.13 -3.84 -17.55
CA MET A 218 -4.39 -3.07 -17.60
C MET A 218 -5.60 -3.94 -17.27
N LYS A 219 -5.69 -5.14 -17.85
CA LYS A 219 -6.78 -6.10 -17.58
C LYS A 219 -6.81 -6.53 -16.11
N LEU A 220 -5.65 -6.70 -15.48
CA LEU A 220 -5.55 -6.99 -14.04
C LEU A 220 -6.17 -5.84 -13.24
N MET A 221 -5.76 -4.59 -13.49
CA MET A 221 -6.25 -3.44 -12.73
C MET A 221 -7.74 -3.18 -12.96
N GLU A 222 -8.22 -3.27 -14.19
CA GLU A 222 -9.65 -3.17 -14.51
C GLU A 222 -10.48 -4.25 -13.78
N GLY A 223 -9.99 -5.50 -13.77
CA GLY A 223 -10.64 -6.59 -13.05
C GLY A 223 -10.66 -6.40 -11.53
N LEU A 224 -9.58 -5.87 -10.95
CA LEU A 224 -9.52 -5.53 -9.52
C LEU A 224 -10.53 -4.44 -9.17
N MET A 225 -10.62 -3.38 -9.99
CA MET A 225 -11.60 -2.31 -9.81
C MET A 225 -13.04 -2.85 -9.89
N GLU A 226 -13.34 -3.64 -10.92
CA GLU A 226 -14.67 -4.25 -11.10
C GLU A 226 -15.04 -5.18 -9.92
N ALA A 227 -14.11 -6.03 -9.48
CA ALA A 227 -14.34 -6.94 -8.38
C ALA A 227 -14.59 -6.21 -7.05
N CYS A 228 -13.80 -5.18 -6.75
CA CYS A 228 -13.97 -4.37 -5.55
C CYS A 228 -15.29 -3.60 -5.58
N GLU A 229 -15.68 -3.02 -6.72
CA GLU A 229 -16.97 -2.35 -6.86
C GLU A 229 -18.15 -3.31 -6.60
N LYS A 230 -18.11 -4.54 -7.11
CA LYS A 230 -19.13 -5.56 -6.88
C LYS A 230 -19.32 -5.92 -5.40
N ILE A 231 -18.27 -5.83 -4.59
CA ILE A 231 -18.35 -6.06 -3.14
C ILE A 231 -18.54 -4.77 -2.33
N GLY A 232 -18.82 -3.65 -3.01
CA GLY A 232 -19.11 -2.36 -2.40
C GLY A 232 -17.88 -1.66 -1.81
N ARG A 233 -16.69 -1.88 -2.38
CA ARG A 233 -15.43 -1.25 -2.01
C ARG A 233 -14.83 -0.51 -3.20
N THR A 234 -13.98 0.47 -2.98
CA THR A 234 -13.21 1.11 -4.05
C THR A 234 -11.77 0.62 -4.05
N MET A 235 -11.28 0.24 -5.24
CA MET A 235 -9.86 -0.04 -5.47
C MET A 235 -9.08 1.21 -5.85
N ASP A 236 -9.75 2.33 -6.11
CA ASP A 236 -9.13 3.61 -6.47
C ASP A 236 -9.66 4.78 -5.61
N PRO A 237 -9.37 4.79 -4.28
CA PRO A 237 -9.85 5.84 -3.37
C PRO A 237 -9.06 7.15 -3.50
N ALA A 238 -7.79 7.10 -3.88
CA ALA A 238 -6.85 8.22 -3.82
C ALA A 238 -7.35 9.51 -4.47
N PRO A 239 -7.96 9.50 -5.67
CA PRO A 239 -8.48 10.72 -6.30
C PRO A 239 -9.58 11.44 -5.51
N SER A 240 -10.28 10.73 -4.63
CA SER A 240 -11.39 11.29 -3.84
C SER A 240 -10.98 11.69 -2.42
N MET A 241 -9.82 11.25 -1.94
CA MET A 241 -9.40 11.44 -0.56
C MET A 241 -9.25 12.91 -0.16
N GLU A 242 -8.72 13.76 -1.03
CA GLU A 242 -8.60 15.19 -0.75
C GLU A 242 -9.94 15.81 -0.37
N GLN A 243 -10.98 15.49 -1.13
CA GLN A 243 -12.32 16.02 -0.88
C GLN A 243 -12.90 15.44 0.41
N TRP A 244 -12.78 14.15 0.65
CA TRP A 244 -13.27 13.52 1.88
C TRP A 244 -12.57 14.07 3.15
N VAL A 245 -11.27 14.36 3.08
CA VAL A 245 -10.52 14.99 4.18
C VAL A 245 -11.03 16.40 4.44
N LYS A 246 -11.28 17.20 3.40
CA LYS A 246 -11.89 18.53 3.54
C LYS A 246 -13.31 18.46 4.12
N ASP A 247 -14.14 17.55 3.64
CA ASP A 247 -15.52 17.37 4.09
C ASP A 247 -15.61 16.92 5.55
N ALA A 248 -14.61 16.16 6.04
CA ALA A 248 -14.50 15.79 7.45
C ALA A 248 -14.16 16.97 8.40
N GLY A 249 -13.73 18.11 7.86
CA GLY A 249 -13.44 19.33 8.62
C GLY A 249 -11.96 19.62 8.83
N PHE A 250 -11.05 18.88 8.17
CA PHE A 250 -9.62 19.19 8.23
C PHE A 250 -9.30 20.50 7.51
N VAL A 251 -8.32 21.21 8.05
CA VAL A 251 -7.73 22.42 7.46
C VAL A 251 -6.30 22.13 7.03
N ASN A 252 -5.64 23.09 6.37
CA ASN A 252 -4.26 22.95 5.88
C ASN A 252 -4.05 21.68 5.03
N VAL A 253 -5.09 21.27 4.30
CA VAL A 253 -5.06 20.07 3.45
C VAL A 253 -4.07 20.29 2.31
N LYS A 254 -3.13 19.34 2.17
CA LYS A 254 -2.16 19.30 1.08
C LYS A 254 -2.19 17.94 0.41
N VAL A 255 -1.92 17.93 -0.90
CA VAL A 255 -1.74 16.72 -1.69
C VAL A 255 -0.38 16.79 -2.36
N GLU A 256 0.44 15.77 -2.15
CA GLU A 256 1.69 15.56 -2.88
C GLU A 256 1.57 14.29 -3.71
N THR A 257 2.00 14.35 -4.97
CA THR A 257 1.86 13.24 -5.92
C THR A 257 3.24 12.82 -6.42
N PHE A 258 3.50 11.52 -6.38
CA PHE A 258 4.74 10.89 -6.81
C PHE A 258 4.45 9.89 -7.92
N LYS A 259 5.28 9.89 -8.98
CA LYS A 259 5.15 8.89 -10.04
C LYS A 259 5.80 7.58 -9.63
N MET A 260 5.05 6.49 -9.79
CA MET A 260 5.53 5.15 -9.49
C MET A 260 5.53 4.31 -10.78
N PRO A 261 6.69 4.05 -11.35
CA PRO A 261 6.82 3.18 -12.52
C PRO A 261 6.64 1.70 -12.15
N VAL A 262 6.16 0.89 -13.11
CA VAL A 262 6.14 -0.56 -13.00
C VAL A 262 7.16 -1.11 -13.99
N GLY A 263 8.21 -1.77 -13.50
CA GLY A 263 9.33 -2.26 -14.29
C GLY A 263 10.56 -1.34 -14.29
N ALA A 264 11.71 -1.88 -14.71
CA ALA A 264 13.03 -1.22 -14.65
C ALA A 264 13.30 -0.24 -15.80
N TRP A 265 12.28 0.19 -16.52
CA TRP A 265 12.40 1.03 -17.71
C TRP A 265 12.84 2.49 -17.47
N PRO A 266 12.66 3.13 -16.28
CA PRO A 266 13.12 4.50 -16.08
C PRO A 266 14.63 4.64 -16.13
N ARG A 267 15.11 5.76 -16.68
CA ARG A 267 16.52 6.12 -16.69
C ARG A 267 17.03 6.62 -15.34
N ASP A 268 16.18 7.33 -14.61
CA ASP A 268 16.51 7.81 -13.25
C ASP A 268 16.75 6.59 -12.32
N PRO A 269 17.92 6.51 -11.64
CA PRO A 269 18.27 5.34 -10.85
C PRO A 269 17.27 5.03 -9.71
N ARG A 270 16.70 6.07 -9.10
CA ARG A 270 15.72 5.91 -8.02
C ARG A 270 14.39 5.40 -8.55
N LEU A 271 13.89 5.99 -9.65
CA LEU A 271 12.66 5.52 -10.29
C LEU A 271 12.85 4.12 -10.88
N LYS A 272 14.04 3.78 -11.37
CA LYS A 272 14.38 2.42 -11.81
C LYS A 272 14.33 1.42 -10.65
N GLU A 273 14.91 1.76 -9.48
CA GLU A 273 14.84 0.94 -8.28
C GLU A 273 13.38 0.71 -7.84
N ILE A 274 12.61 1.79 -7.69
CA ILE A 274 11.17 1.75 -7.37
C ILE A 274 10.42 0.88 -8.37
N GLY A 275 10.64 1.12 -9.67
CA GLY A 275 9.98 0.39 -10.74
C GLY A 275 10.33 -1.09 -10.76
N THR A 276 11.59 -1.43 -10.50
CA THR A 276 12.04 -2.83 -10.42
C THR A 276 11.31 -3.55 -9.27
N LEU A 277 11.28 -2.98 -8.08
CA LEU A 277 10.59 -3.55 -6.93
C LEU A 277 9.07 -3.65 -7.15
N LEU A 278 8.46 -2.66 -7.80
CA LEU A 278 7.04 -2.73 -8.18
C LEU A 278 6.78 -3.79 -9.25
N GLY A 279 7.70 -3.98 -10.20
CA GLY A 279 7.63 -5.10 -11.13
C GLY A 279 7.64 -6.45 -10.42
N VAL A 280 8.50 -6.61 -9.41
CA VAL A 280 8.51 -7.80 -8.53
C VAL A 280 7.19 -7.89 -7.76
N ASN A 281 6.69 -6.79 -7.17
CA ASN A 281 5.41 -6.76 -6.47
C ASN A 281 4.25 -7.29 -7.31
N PHE A 282 4.11 -6.85 -8.55
CA PHE A 282 3.07 -7.35 -9.46
C PHE A 282 3.32 -8.79 -9.91
N THR A 283 4.56 -9.15 -10.18
CA THR A 283 4.93 -10.50 -10.63
C THR A 283 4.65 -11.56 -9.56
N GLU A 284 5.06 -11.28 -8.31
CA GLU A 284 4.88 -12.19 -7.17
C GLU A 284 3.47 -12.10 -6.59
N GLY A 285 2.90 -10.88 -6.55
CA GLY A 285 1.59 -10.60 -5.96
C GLY A 285 0.40 -10.97 -6.83
N VAL A 286 0.57 -11.17 -8.16
CA VAL A 286 -0.56 -11.34 -9.08
C VAL A 286 -1.52 -12.48 -8.68
N GLU A 287 -1.01 -13.58 -8.11
CA GLU A 287 -1.84 -14.66 -7.61
C GLU A 287 -2.65 -14.25 -6.38
N ALA A 288 -2.06 -13.46 -5.48
CA ALA A 288 -2.76 -12.90 -4.32
C ALA A 288 -3.88 -11.95 -4.74
N PHE A 289 -3.63 -11.14 -5.76
CA PHE A 289 -4.60 -10.18 -6.28
C PHE A 289 -5.78 -10.86 -6.97
N THR A 290 -5.54 -11.96 -7.69
CA THR A 290 -6.56 -12.60 -8.52
C THR A 290 -7.30 -13.74 -7.83
N ALA A 291 -6.68 -14.43 -6.85
CA ALA A 291 -7.18 -15.69 -6.31
C ALA A 291 -8.64 -15.61 -5.80
N ALA A 292 -8.95 -14.69 -4.91
CA ALA A 292 -10.31 -14.55 -4.37
C ALA A 292 -11.18 -13.62 -5.25
N LEU A 293 -10.67 -12.45 -5.63
CA LEU A 293 -11.47 -11.45 -6.33
C LEU A 293 -11.92 -11.92 -7.72
N PHE A 294 -11.04 -12.52 -8.50
CA PHE A 294 -11.40 -12.96 -9.86
C PHE A 294 -12.21 -14.28 -9.81
N ALA A 295 -11.83 -15.23 -8.95
CA ALA A 295 -12.56 -16.49 -8.86
C ALA A 295 -13.93 -16.33 -8.20
N ASP A 296 -13.98 -15.78 -6.98
CA ASP A 296 -15.20 -15.80 -6.16
C ASP A 296 -16.15 -14.64 -6.50
N VAL A 297 -15.63 -13.48 -6.95
CA VAL A 297 -16.44 -12.28 -7.22
C VAL A 297 -16.74 -12.12 -8.71
N LEU A 298 -15.74 -12.27 -9.58
CA LEU A 298 -15.94 -12.14 -11.03
C LEU A 298 -16.36 -13.45 -11.70
N GLY A 299 -16.19 -14.60 -11.03
CA GLY A 299 -16.55 -15.90 -11.56
C GLY A 299 -15.63 -16.43 -12.66
N TRP A 300 -14.38 -15.95 -12.71
CA TRP A 300 -13.41 -16.42 -13.67
C TRP A 300 -12.97 -17.86 -13.38
N SER A 301 -12.77 -18.62 -14.44
CA SER A 301 -12.20 -19.95 -14.33
C SER A 301 -10.72 -19.90 -13.94
N LYS A 302 -10.22 -21.01 -13.40
CA LYS A 302 -8.81 -21.15 -13.06
C LYS A 302 -7.89 -20.93 -14.28
N ASP A 303 -8.32 -21.37 -15.47
CA ASP A 303 -7.54 -21.23 -16.70
C ASP A 303 -7.47 -19.75 -17.14
N GLU A 304 -8.56 -19.00 -17.09
CA GLU A 304 -8.59 -17.57 -17.38
C GLU A 304 -7.67 -16.79 -16.45
N ILE A 305 -7.74 -17.06 -15.13
CA ILE A 305 -6.85 -16.46 -14.13
C ILE A 305 -5.38 -16.82 -14.41
N THR A 306 -5.10 -18.08 -14.72
CA THR A 306 -3.73 -18.53 -15.02
C THR A 306 -3.17 -17.82 -16.26
N ILE A 307 -3.98 -17.66 -17.31
CA ILE A 307 -3.59 -16.95 -18.53
C ILE A 307 -3.33 -15.47 -18.24
N LEU A 308 -4.20 -14.81 -17.48
CA LEU A 308 -3.99 -13.42 -17.08
C LEU A 308 -2.71 -13.25 -16.27
N ASN A 309 -2.49 -14.09 -15.25
CA ASN A 309 -1.31 -14.02 -14.39
C ASN A 309 0.00 -14.25 -15.18
N ALA A 310 0.02 -15.22 -16.09
CA ALA A 310 1.15 -15.42 -16.99
C ALA A 310 1.35 -14.21 -17.92
N GLY A 311 0.26 -13.63 -18.42
CA GLY A 311 0.29 -12.43 -19.25
C GLY A 311 0.92 -11.25 -18.53
N VAL A 312 0.51 -10.98 -17.28
CA VAL A 312 1.05 -9.89 -16.44
C VAL A 312 2.56 -10.07 -16.22
N ARG A 313 3.00 -11.28 -15.81
CA ARG A 313 4.43 -11.59 -15.65
C ARG A 313 5.22 -11.36 -16.93
N ASN A 314 4.68 -11.79 -18.07
CA ASN A 314 5.33 -11.61 -19.35
C ASN A 314 5.38 -10.15 -19.80
N SER A 315 4.33 -9.35 -19.56
CA SER A 315 4.33 -7.92 -19.88
C SER A 315 5.42 -7.18 -19.09
N ILE A 316 5.51 -7.43 -17.78
CA ILE A 316 6.53 -6.84 -16.92
C ILE A 316 7.93 -7.28 -17.33
N LYS A 317 8.14 -8.59 -17.57
CA LYS A 317 9.43 -9.14 -17.98
C LYS A 317 9.93 -8.55 -19.30
N ARG A 318 9.04 -8.32 -20.28
CA ARG A 318 9.42 -7.70 -21.57
C ARG A 318 9.84 -6.25 -21.40
N GLY A 319 9.29 -5.53 -20.41
CA GLY A 319 9.61 -4.13 -20.14
C GLY A 319 9.21 -3.15 -21.25
N GLU A 320 8.34 -3.58 -22.18
CA GLU A 320 7.91 -2.77 -23.33
C GLU A 320 6.82 -1.75 -22.95
N ALA A 321 6.02 -2.06 -21.94
CA ALA A 321 4.99 -1.19 -21.39
C ALA A 321 5.58 -0.31 -20.29
N HIS A 322 5.73 0.99 -20.57
CA HIS A 322 6.22 1.97 -19.59
C HIS A 322 5.08 2.43 -18.68
N ALA A 323 4.54 1.47 -17.92
CA ALA A 323 3.41 1.70 -17.04
C ALA A 323 3.79 2.59 -15.85
N LEU A 324 2.90 3.51 -15.52
CA LEU A 324 2.96 4.42 -14.38
C LEU A 324 1.64 4.39 -13.63
N PHE A 325 1.69 4.64 -12.34
CA PHE A 325 0.57 5.13 -11.55
C PHE A 325 1.05 6.22 -10.59
N ASP A 326 0.13 7.00 -10.07
CA ASP A 326 0.43 8.08 -9.16
C ASP A 326 0.23 7.61 -7.72
N PHE A 327 1.20 7.87 -6.87
CA PHE A 327 1.11 7.69 -5.43
C PHE A 327 0.84 9.05 -4.80
N MET A 328 -0.24 9.15 -4.04
CA MET A 328 -0.73 10.39 -3.46
C MET A 328 -0.57 10.36 -1.94
N VAL A 329 0.00 11.40 -1.40
CA VAL A 329 0.05 11.66 0.04
C VAL A 329 -0.85 12.84 0.33
N ILE A 330 -1.89 12.61 1.11
CA ILE A 330 -2.84 13.61 1.53
C ILE A 330 -2.63 13.87 3.03
N THR A 331 -2.25 15.10 3.39
CA THR A 331 -2.15 15.53 4.77
C THR A 331 -3.26 16.52 5.11
N GLY A 332 -3.76 16.48 6.34
CA GLY A 332 -4.76 17.42 6.84
C GLY A 332 -4.61 17.64 8.34
N GLN A 333 -4.83 18.86 8.80
CA GLN A 333 -4.72 19.23 10.21
C GLN A 333 -6.11 19.39 10.83
N LYS A 334 -6.34 18.80 11.99
CA LYS A 334 -7.51 19.12 12.80
C LYS A 334 -7.37 20.55 13.37
N PRO A 335 -8.35 21.42 13.24
CA PRO A 335 -8.31 22.75 13.86
C PRO A 335 -7.98 22.70 15.35
N GLU A 336 -7.40 23.81 15.88
CA GLU A 336 -7.14 24.02 17.32
C GLU A 336 -8.44 24.04 18.14
#